data_bed2340b64561a66b4ce807be6b7e615
#
_entry.id   bed2340b64561a66b4ce807be6b7e615
#
_cell.length_a   1.000
_cell.length_b   1.000
_cell.length_c   1.000
_cell.angle_alpha   90.00
_cell.angle_beta   90.00
_cell.angle_gamma   90.00
#
_symmetry.space_group_name_H-M   'P 1'
#
loop_
_entity.id
_entity.type
_entity.pdbx_description
1 polymer ?
#
loop_
_entity_poly.entity_id
_entity_poly.type
_entity_poly.pdbx_seq_one_letter_code
_entity_poly.pdbx_strand_id
1 'polypeptide(L)'
;MSNAIANPNATGVAALASLRSGLAQVRTSISAAVGGQPLLRLLKDGNWVMGREDNAVANGTEIILNPMSFQNGYSCWTNRQPGQGKNEQLGEEMWGIGNPKPPSSSLPQHHDPRTQELCQWREQMSVDIKIMDGPYAGQQSLYKVSSVGGLRALTEILDKIMAKLDTGSEYIFPIVQISSDSYQHNSYGRTYVPVMDVVGWANMNGEEEIDDGAPAPVDAVVAKPEPAPAPAPAATEAPAGRRRRV
;
A
#
# COMPACT_ATOMS: atom_id res chain seq x y z
N MET A 1 -37.43 -45.08 14.72
CA MET A 1 -37.51 -43.65 14.37
C MET A 1 -36.70 -42.88 15.41
N SER A 2 -35.46 -42.53 15.10
CA SER A 2 -34.58 -41.80 16.03
C SER A 2 -34.78 -40.30 15.84
N ASN A 3 -35.36 -39.64 16.82
CA ASN A 3 -35.42 -38.18 16.90
C ASN A 3 -34.02 -37.64 17.26
N ALA A 4 -33.33 -37.08 16.26
CA ALA A 4 -32.13 -36.27 16.52
C ALA A 4 -32.55 -35.00 17.25
N ILE A 5 -32.19 -34.87 18.52
CA ILE A 5 -32.38 -33.63 19.31
C ILE A 5 -31.39 -32.60 18.76
N ALA A 6 -31.92 -31.61 18.04
CA ALA A 6 -31.11 -30.46 17.60
C ALA A 6 -30.50 -29.78 18.81
N ASN A 7 -29.17 -29.59 18.78
CA ASN A 7 -28.42 -28.96 19.87
C ASN A 7 -28.73 -27.45 19.90
N PRO A 8 -29.47 -26.92 20.92
CA PRO A 8 -29.88 -25.52 20.97
C PRO A 8 -28.71 -24.52 21.12
N ASN A 9 -27.53 -24.99 21.52
CA ASN A 9 -26.34 -24.18 21.69
C ASN A 9 -25.70 -23.77 20.33
N ALA A 10 -25.90 -24.56 19.26
CA ALA A 10 -25.35 -24.24 17.92
C ALA A 10 -26.00 -22.98 17.32
N THR A 11 -27.28 -22.77 17.61
CA THR A 11 -28.03 -21.59 17.12
C THR A 11 -27.57 -20.30 17.84
N GLY A 12 -27.26 -20.39 19.14
CA GLY A 12 -26.78 -19.27 19.94
C GLY A 12 -25.39 -18.81 19.53
N VAL A 13 -24.46 -19.74 19.24
CA VAL A 13 -23.10 -19.41 18.81
C VAL A 13 -23.09 -18.75 17.44
N ALA A 14 -23.88 -19.23 16.50
CA ALA A 14 -24.04 -18.63 15.17
C ALA A 14 -24.65 -17.21 15.25
N ALA A 15 -25.66 -17.01 16.12
CA ALA A 15 -26.27 -15.71 16.34
C ALA A 15 -25.28 -14.71 16.97
N LEU A 16 -24.46 -15.14 17.92
CA LEU A 16 -23.43 -14.31 18.53
C LEU A 16 -22.30 -13.94 17.54
N ALA A 17 -21.90 -14.89 16.67
CA ALA A 17 -20.93 -14.63 15.61
C ALA A 17 -21.47 -13.61 14.61
N SER A 18 -22.73 -13.73 14.20
CA SER A 18 -23.41 -12.79 13.31
C SER A 18 -23.54 -11.40 13.95
N LEU A 19 -23.92 -11.32 15.22
CA LEU A 19 -23.99 -10.08 15.98
C LEU A 19 -22.61 -9.41 16.08
N ARG A 20 -21.57 -10.19 16.39
CA ARG A 20 -20.18 -9.68 16.45
C ARG A 20 -19.73 -9.11 15.12
N SER A 21 -20.04 -9.81 14.02
CA SER A 21 -19.74 -9.35 12.66
C SER A 21 -20.49 -8.05 12.34
N GLY A 22 -21.79 -7.96 12.66
CA GLY A 22 -22.58 -6.75 12.49
C GLY A 22 -22.06 -5.57 13.32
N LEU A 23 -21.71 -5.81 14.57
CA LEU A 23 -21.12 -4.78 15.45
C LEU A 23 -19.74 -4.32 14.95
N ALA A 24 -18.92 -5.23 14.40
CA ALA A 24 -17.65 -4.87 13.77
C ALA A 24 -17.86 -3.97 12.55
N GLN A 25 -18.84 -4.27 11.70
CA GLN A 25 -19.19 -3.42 10.56
C GLN A 25 -19.69 -2.04 11.00
N VAL A 26 -20.58 -1.97 12.01
CA VAL A 26 -21.06 -0.69 12.56
C VAL A 26 -19.89 0.11 13.15
N ARG A 27 -19.00 -0.53 13.90
CA ARG A 27 -17.80 0.12 14.44
C ARG A 27 -16.92 0.69 13.33
N THR A 28 -16.70 -0.06 12.24
CA THR A 28 -15.90 0.39 11.09
C THR A 28 -16.56 1.58 10.39
N SER A 29 -17.88 1.54 10.18
CA SER A 29 -18.61 2.65 9.56
C SER A 29 -18.65 3.92 10.43
N ILE A 30 -18.78 3.77 11.76
CA ILE A 30 -18.74 4.89 12.71
C ILE A 30 -17.31 5.47 12.79
N SER A 31 -16.27 4.63 12.81
CA SER A 31 -14.88 5.09 12.79
C SER A 31 -14.55 5.86 11.52
N ALA A 32 -15.07 5.42 10.35
CA ALA A 32 -14.96 6.14 9.10
C ALA A 32 -15.69 7.50 9.14
N ALA A 33 -16.85 7.56 9.79
CA ALA A 33 -17.67 8.78 9.88
C ALA A 33 -17.13 9.82 10.87
N VAL A 34 -16.50 9.37 11.99
CA VAL A 34 -16.10 10.26 13.09
C VAL A 34 -14.62 10.65 13.03
N GLY A 35 -13.74 9.84 12.41
CA GLY A 35 -12.30 10.12 12.39
C GLY A 35 -11.60 9.77 11.10
N GLY A 36 -12.29 9.13 10.18
CA GLY A 36 -11.71 8.52 8.98
C GLY A 36 -10.78 7.37 9.34
N GLN A 37 -10.71 6.37 8.47
CA GLN A 37 -9.67 5.34 8.55
C GLN A 37 -8.29 6.00 8.42
N PRO A 38 -7.27 5.62 9.21
CA PRO A 38 -5.94 6.13 8.99
C PRO A 38 -5.49 5.79 7.56
N LEU A 39 -4.82 6.74 6.91
CA LEU A 39 -4.30 6.53 5.56
C LEU A 39 -2.88 5.97 5.63
N LEU A 40 -2.61 4.91 4.87
CA LEU A 40 -1.26 4.51 4.53
C LEU A 40 -0.82 5.31 3.29
N ARG A 41 0.34 5.95 3.34
CA ARG A 41 0.84 6.83 2.28
C ARG A 41 2.32 6.64 2.04
N LEU A 42 2.73 6.70 0.78
CA LEU A 42 4.12 6.89 0.39
C LEU A 42 4.38 8.40 0.24
N LEU A 43 5.32 8.93 1.00
CA LEU A 43 5.72 10.34 0.91
C LEU A 43 6.67 10.57 -0.28
N LYS A 44 6.90 11.85 -0.59
CA LYS A 44 7.79 12.25 -1.70
C LYS A 44 9.27 11.89 -1.48
N ASP A 45 9.67 11.62 -0.25
CA ASP A 45 11.01 11.19 0.14
C ASP A 45 11.20 9.66 0.14
N GLY A 46 10.14 8.91 -0.22
CA GLY A 46 10.17 7.45 -0.31
C GLY A 46 9.84 6.72 1.00
N ASN A 47 9.48 7.45 2.04
CA ASN A 47 9.08 6.86 3.31
C ASN A 47 7.58 6.53 3.33
N TRP A 48 7.25 5.35 3.83
CA TRP A 48 5.89 4.99 4.13
C TRP A 48 5.46 5.53 5.49
N VAL A 49 4.26 6.09 5.55
CA VAL A 49 3.69 6.64 6.79
C VAL A 49 2.22 6.30 6.92
N MET A 50 1.74 6.25 8.16
CA MET A 50 0.35 5.96 8.48
C MET A 50 -0.26 7.05 9.37
N GLY A 51 -1.53 7.38 9.07
CA GLY A 51 -2.32 8.32 9.85
C GLY A 51 -2.00 9.78 9.58
N ARG A 52 -2.52 10.65 10.45
CA ARG A 52 -2.37 12.11 10.32
C ARG A 52 -1.04 12.63 10.86
N GLU A 53 -0.42 11.87 11.75
CA GLU A 53 0.82 12.22 12.44
C GLU A 53 2.06 11.73 11.66
N ASP A 54 1.86 11.16 10.45
CA ASP A 54 2.92 10.61 9.62
C ASP A 54 3.78 9.57 10.36
N ASN A 55 3.11 8.69 11.11
CA ASN A 55 3.78 7.61 11.82
C ASN A 55 4.51 6.69 10.83
N ALA A 56 5.81 6.53 10.99
CA ALA A 56 6.64 5.78 10.06
C ALA A 56 6.27 4.29 10.01
N VAL A 57 6.16 3.77 8.79
CA VAL A 57 5.99 2.34 8.49
C VAL A 57 7.25 1.87 7.76
N ALA A 58 7.85 0.79 8.22
CA ALA A 58 9.11 0.31 7.65
C ALA A 58 8.91 -0.26 6.24
N ASN A 59 9.91 -0.11 5.37
CA ASN A 59 9.99 -0.91 4.15
C ASN A 59 10.09 -2.39 4.52
N GLY A 60 9.43 -3.26 3.79
CA GLY A 60 9.34 -4.67 4.09
C GLY A 60 8.16 -5.05 4.99
N THR A 61 7.41 -4.06 5.52
CA THR A 61 6.17 -4.34 6.26
C THR A 61 5.17 -5.08 5.38
N GLU A 62 4.56 -6.11 5.94
CA GLU A 62 3.51 -6.87 5.28
C GLU A 62 2.14 -6.30 5.59
N ILE A 63 1.33 -6.19 4.55
CA ILE A 63 -0.06 -5.77 4.63
C ILE A 63 -0.95 -6.78 3.92
N ILE A 64 -2.16 -6.98 4.41
CA ILE A 64 -3.17 -7.74 3.68
C ILE A 64 -4.19 -6.77 3.07
N LEU A 65 -4.49 -6.92 1.78
CA LEU A 65 -5.50 -6.12 1.10
C LEU A 65 -6.84 -6.85 1.11
N ASN A 66 -7.92 -6.08 1.25
CA ASN A 66 -9.28 -6.60 1.11
C ASN A 66 -9.76 -6.47 -0.34
N PRO A 67 -9.83 -7.55 -1.13
CA PRO A 67 -10.25 -7.49 -2.52
C PRO A 67 -11.65 -6.88 -2.71
N MET A 68 -12.54 -7.07 -1.73
CA MET A 68 -13.92 -6.60 -1.81
C MET A 68 -14.08 -5.09 -1.58
N SER A 69 -13.03 -4.42 -1.08
CA SER A 69 -13.05 -2.99 -0.76
C SER A 69 -12.43 -2.10 -1.83
N PHE A 70 -11.97 -2.68 -2.94
CA PHE A 70 -11.42 -1.88 -4.02
C PHE A 70 -12.45 -0.88 -4.56
N GLN A 71 -12.03 0.35 -4.67
CA GLN A 71 -12.79 1.42 -5.31
C GLN A 71 -11.92 2.09 -6.36
N ASN A 72 -12.55 2.50 -7.44
CA ASN A 72 -11.95 3.37 -8.44
C ASN A 72 -12.78 4.64 -8.58
N GLY A 73 -12.14 5.72 -8.93
CA GLY A 73 -12.86 6.99 -9.01
C GLY A 73 -11.95 8.13 -9.41
N TYR A 74 -12.31 9.30 -8.92
CA TYR A 74 -11.60 10.53 -9.24
C TYR A 74 -11.46 11.40 -8.00
N SER A 75 -10.38 12.17 -7.98
CA SER A 75 -10.18 13.28 -7.05
C SER A 75 -9.86 14.56 -7.80
N CYS A 76 -10.38 15.67 -7.31
CA CYS A 76 -10.13 17.00 -7.84
C CYS A 76 -9.44 17.84 -6.77
N TRP A 77 -8.28 18.37 -7.08
CA TRP A 77 -7.45 19.17 -6.20
C TRP A 77 -7.08 20.49 -6.85
N THR A 78 -6.92 21.53 -6.04
CA THR A 78 -6.25 22.76 -6.51
C THR A 78 -4.83 22.44 -6.95
N ASN A 79 -4.33 23.15 -7.96
CA ASN A 79 -2.96 22.97 -8.48
C ASN A 79 -2.10 24.19 -8.14
N ARG A 80 -1.98 24.50 -6.85
CA ARG A 80 -1.23 25.67 -6.37
C ARG A 80 0.27 25.45 -6.48
N GLN A 81 0.95 26.47 -6.96
CA GLN A 81 2.40 26.48 -7.04
C GLN A 81 3.04 26.71 -5.65
N PRO A 82 4.30 26.34 -5.46
CA PRO A 82 5.04 26.65 -4.23
C PRO A 82 4.90 28.14 -3.87
N GLY A 83 4.54 28.43 -2.60
CA GLY A 83 4.27 29.78 -2.13
C GLY A 83 2.81 30.24 -2.23
N GLN A 84 1.96 29.56 -2.98
CA GLN A 84 0.53 29.88 -3.10
C GLN A 84 -0.36 29.21 -2.04
N GLY A 85 0.23 28.51 -1.09
CA GLY A 85 -0.45 27.78 -0.04
C GLY A 85 -0.57 26.27 -0.36
N LYS A 86 -1.20 25.53 0.54
CA LYS A 86 -1.40 24.08 0.37
C LYS A 86 -2.49 23.80 -0.67
N ASN A 87 -2.35 22.71 -1.40
CA ASN A 87 -3.42 22.19 -2.25
C ASN A 87 -4.59 21.74 -1.38
N GLU A 88 -5.80 22.03 -1.86
CA GLU A 88 -7.06 21.68 -1.22
C GLU A 88 -7.83 20.71 -2.10
N GLN A 89 -8.45 19.70 -1.49
CA GLN A 89 -9.35 18.79 -2.19
C GLN A 89 -10.69 19.48 -2.39
N LEU A 90 -11.13 19.57 -3.64
CA LEU A 90 -12.39 20.22 -4.02
C LEU A 90 -13.50 19.21 -4.26
N GLY A 91 -13.14 17.98 -4.63
CA GLY A 91 -14.09 16.92 -4.87
C GLY A 91 -13.43 15.54 -4.84
N GLU A 92 -14.22 14.55 -4.52
CA GLU A 92 -13.85 13.14 -4.58
C GLU A 92 -15.12 12.33 -4.88
N GLU A 93 -15.01 11.47 -5.90
CA GLU A 93 -16.07 10.57 -6.29
C GLU A 93 -15.47 9.17 -6.49
N MET A 94 -15.98 8.19 -5.72
CA MET A 94 -15.46 6.83 -5.70
C MET A 94 -16.56 5.80 -5.89
N TRP A 95 -16.29 4.79 -6.70
CA TRP A 95 -17.22 3.70 -7.01
C TRP A 95 -16.59 2.37 -6.63
N GLY A 96 -17.31 1.58 -5.84
CA GLY A 96 -16.92 0.21 -5.47
C GLY A 96 -17.14 -0.79 -6.61
N ILE A 97 -16.67 -2.00 -6.39
CA ILE A 97 -16.79 -3.12 -7.33
C ILE A 97 -18.25 -3.30 -7.76
N GLY A 98 -18.46 -3.52 -9.05
CA GLY A 98 -19.80 -3.71 -9.64
C GLY A 98 -20.57 -2.42 -9.94
N ASN A 99 -20.10 -1.26 -9.50
CA ASN A 99 -20.70 0.02 -9.82
C ASN A 99 -19.96 0.67 -11.00
N PRO A 100 -20.65 1.00 -12.11
CA PRO A 100 -20.02 1.62 -13.27
C PRO A 100 -19.53 3.03 -12.92
N LYS A 101 -18.23 3.27 -13.16
CA LYS A 101 -17.62 4.59 -13.02
C LYS A 101 -17.97 5.44 -14.26
N PRO A 102 -18.62 6.61 -14.11
CA PRO A 102 -18.87 7.50 -15.24
C PRO A 102 -17.58 8.16 -15.74
N PRO A 103 -17.56 8.71 -16.97
CA PRO A 103 -16.41 9.49 -17.43
C PRO A 103 -16.25 10.77 -16.61
N SER A 104 -15.01 11.21 -16.37
CA SER A 104 -14.71 12.42 -15.59
C SER A 104 -15.36 13.70 -16.15
N SER A 105 -15.66 13.73 -17.45
CA SER A 105 -16.35 14.85 -18.10
C SER A 105 -17.79 15.04 -17.66
N SER A 106 -18.42 14.05 -17.03
CA SER A 106 -19.78 14.14 -16.48
C SER A 106 -19.82 14.66 -15.05
N LEU A 107 -18.65 14.81 -14.41
CA LEU A 107 -18.56 15.29 -13.04
C LEU A 107 -18.63 16.82 -12.96
N PRO A 108 -19.04 17.37 -11.80
CA PRO A 108 -19.07 18.81 -11.60
C PRO A 108 -17.72 19.48 -11.85
N GLN A 109 -17.70 20.63 -12.48
CA GLN A 109 -16.50 21.42 -12.65
C GLN A 109 -16.16 22.16 -11.35
N HIS A 110 -14.93 22.09 -10.93
CA HIS A 110 -14.40 22.80 -9.78
C HIS A 110 -13.35 23.82 -10.20
N HIS A 111 -13.37 24.98 -9.57
CA HIS A 111 -12.39 26.03 -9.78
C HIS A 111 -11.68 26.31 -8.46
N ASP A 112 -10.39 26.59 -8.52
CA ASP A 112 -9.65 27.03 -7.33
C ASP A 112 -10.29 28.34 -6.80
N PRO A 113 -10.74 28.39 -5.54
CA PRO A 113 -11.42 29.56 -5.01
C PRO A 113 -10.57 30.84 -4.98
N ARG A 114 -9.23 30.70 -5.09
CA ARG A 114 -8.29 31.84 -5.08
C ARG A 114 -7.90 32.29 -6.49
N THR A 115 -7.58 31.34 -7.39
CA THR A 115 -7.08 31.65 -8.73
C THR A 115 -8.16 31.63 -9.80
N GLN A 116 -9.34 31.05 -9.49
CA GLN A 116 -10.43 30.80 -10.42
C GLN A 116 -10.04 29.87 -11.58
N GLU A 117 -8.92 29.20 -11.50
CA GLU A 117 -8.48 28.21 -12.49
C GLU A 117 -9.31 26.94 -12.38
N LEU A 118 -9.62 26.34 -13.53
CA LEU A 118 -10.32 25.05 -13.60
C LEU A 118 -9.43 23.93 -13.08
N CYS A 119 -9.92 23.21 -12.07
CA CYS A 119 -9.24 22.07 -11.48
C CYS A 119 -9.64 20.78 -12.19
N GLN A 120 -8.63 19.95 -12.49
CA GLN A 120 -8.85 18.72 -13.25
C GLN A 120 -9.15 17.53 -12.30
N TRP A 121 -10.14 16.73 -12.67
CA TRP A 121 -10.35 15.43 -12.07
C TRP A 121 -9.24 14.47 -12.47
N ARG A 122 -8.65 13.77 -11.49
CA ARG A 122 -7.59 12.79 -11.69
C ARG A 122 -8.05 11.43 -11.21
N GLU A 123 -7.66 10.40 -11.94
CA GLU A 123 -7.90 9.01 -11.54
C GLU A 123 -7.41 8.74 -10.13
N GLN A 124 -8.19 7.97 -9.37
CA GLN A 124 -7.88 7.59 -8.02
C GLN A 124 -8.35 6.16 -7.76
N MET A 125 -7.57 5.41 -7.01
CA MET A 125 -7.95 4.09 -6.49
C MET A 125 -7.78 4.07 -4.98
N SER A 126 -8.59 3.24 -4.32
CA SER A 126 -8.44 2.96 -2.90
C SER A 126 -8.75 1.51 -2.57
N VAL A 127 -8.19 1.02 -1.48
CA VAL A 127 -8.41 -0.32 -0.95
C VAL A 127 -8.18 -0.31 0.56
N ASP A 128 -9.02 -1.04 1.29
CA ASP A 128 -8.80 -1.29 2.71
C ASP A 128 -7.67 -2.29 2.90
N ILE A 129 -6.81 -1.98 3.83
CA ILE A 129 -5.67 -2.82 4.20
C ILE A 129 -5.64 -3.08 5.71
N LYS A 130 -4.94 -4.12 6.10
CA LYS A 130 -4.58 -4.39 7.49
C LYS A 130 -3.08 -4.62 7.55
N ILE A 131 -2.41 -3.94 8.48
CA ILE A 131 -0.98 -4.15 8.75
C ILE A 131 -0.81 -5.52 9.43
N MET A 132 0.12 -6.33 8.95
CA MET A 132 0.31 -7.69 9.45
C MET A 132 1.41 -7.77 10.50
N ASP A 133 2.42 -6.93 10.40
CA ASP A 133 3.60 -6.94 11.27
C ASP A 133 4.00 -5.55 11.79
N GLY A 134 5.09 -5.50 12.55
CA GLY A 134 5.63 -4.27 13.11
C GLY A 134 4.78 -3.64 14.22
N PRO A 135 5.04 -2.37 14.56
CA PRO A 135 4.39 -1.70 15.70
C PRO A 135 2.88 -1.44 15.50
N TYR A 136 2.40 -1.55 14.25
CA TYR A 136 1.00 -1.33 13.89
C TYR A 136 0.28 -2.61 13.50
N ALA A 137 0.82 -3.78 13.82
CA ALA A 137 0.23 -5.07 13.51
C ALA A 137 -1.25 -5.13 13.97
N GLY A 138 -2.12 -5.61 13.08
CA GLY A 138 -3.56 -5.69 13.33
C GLY A 138 -4.34 -4.41 13.03
N GLN A 139 -3.69 -3.27 12.79
CA GLN A 139 -4.36 -2.01 12.51
C GLN A 139 -4.93 -2.00 11.09
N GLN A 140 -6.20 -1.61 10.98
CA GLN A 140 -6.84 -1.36 9.68
C GLN A 140 -6.51 0.06 9.22
N SER A 141 -6.28 0.20 7.92
CA SER A 141 -5.93 1.45 7.27
C SER A 141 -6.51 1.49 5.86
N LEU A 142 -6.60 2.66 5.26
CA LEU A 142 -6.97 2.85 3.87
C LEU A 142 -5.72 3.20 3.06
N TYR A 143 -5.46 2.46 1.99
CA TYR A 143 -4.49 2.88 0.99
C TYR A 143 -5.23 3.57 -0.15
N LYS A 144 -4.89 4.83 -0.41
CA LYS A 144 -5.53 5.66 -1.43
C LYS A 144 -4.46 6.33 -2.27
N VAL A 145 -4.57 6.22 -3.59
CA VAL A 145 -3.54 6.69 -4.52
C VAL A 145 -4.13 7.27 -5.80
N SER A 146 -3.50 8.36 -6.28
CA SER A 146 -3.80 9.02 -7.56
C SER A 146 -2.54 9.24 -8.41
N SER A 147 -1.36 8.86 -7.92
CA SER A 147 -0.12 8.91 -8.69
C SER A 147 -0.06 7.78 -9.71
N VAL A 148 0.56 8.02 -10.86
CA VAL A 148 0.70 7.01 -11.93
C VAL A 148 1.39 5.75 -11.43
N GLY A 149 2.46 5.88 -10.63
CA GLY A 149 3.16 4.73 -10.06
C GLY A 149 2.29 3.94 -9.10
N GLY A 150 1.53 4.62 -8.24
CA GLY A 150 0.64 3.96 -7.30
C GLY A 150 -0.56 3.28 -7.96
N LEU A 151 -1.16 3.92 -8.98
CA LEU A 151 -2.23 3.30 -9.77
C LEU A 151 -1.74 2.03 -10.47
N ARG A 152 -0.51 2.07 -11.04
CA ARG A 152 0.10 0.89 -11.66
C ARG A 152 0.30 -0.25 -10.65
N ALA A 153 0.87 0.05 -9.48
CA ALA A 153 1.09 -0.96 -8.44
C ALA A 153 -0.22 -1.64 -8.00
N LEU A 154 -1.31 -0.86 -7.79
CA LEU A 154 -2.61 -1.47 -7.47
C LEU A 154 -3.22 -2.25 -8.65
N THR A 155 -3.00 -1.82 -9.89
CA THR A 155 -3.47 -2.56 -11.07
C THR A 155 -2.77 -3.92 -11.17
N GLU A 156 -1.46 -3.97 -10.94
CA GLU A 156 -0.70 -5.24 -10.92
C GLU A 156 -1.19 -6.21 -9.83
N ILE A 157 -1.59 -5.68 -8.67
CA ILE A 157 -2.22 -6.50 -7.62
C ILE A 157 -3.60 -7.01 -8.07
N LEU A 158 -4.42 -6.17 -8.70
CA LEU A 158 -5.73 -6.60 -9.23
C LEU A 158 -5.57 -7.72 -10.27
N ASP A 159 -4.58 -7.62 -11.15
CA ASP A 159 -4.29 -8.68 -12.13
C ASP A 159 -3.93 -10.00 -11.45
N LYS A 160 -3.11 -9.96 -10.39
CA LYS A 160 -2.77 -11.15 -9.59
C LYS A 160 -3.99 -11.72 -8.86
N ILE A 161 -4.86 -10.87 -8.30
CA ILE A 161 -6.11 -11.31 -7.66
C ILE A 161 -7.02 -12.00 -8.69
N MET A 162 -7.20 -11.42 -9.88
CA MET A 162 -8.00 -12.02 -10.95
C MET A 162 -7.44 -13.37 -11.37
N ALA A 163 -6.13 -13.46 -11.58
CA ALA A 163 -5.48 -14.74 -11.88
C ALA A 163 -5.69 -15.78 -10.78
N LYS A 164 -5.66 -15.37 -9.51
CA LYS A 164 -5.91 -16.26 -8.37
C LYS A 164 -7.38 -16.72 -8.33
N LEU A 165 -8.33 -15.85 -8.59
CA LEU A 165 -9.75 -16.17 -8.70
C LEU A 165 -10.02 -17.20 -9.82
N ASP A 166 -9.34 -17.07 -10.96
CA ASP A 166 -9.47 -17.99 -12.09
C ASP A 166 -9.03 -19.42 -11.75
N THR A 167 -8.21 -19.59 -10.72
CA THR A 167 -7.86 -20.94 -10.20
C THR A 167 -8.95 -21.57 -9.33
N GLY A 168 -10.00 -20.83 -8.96
CA GLY A 168 -11.04 -21.27 -8.02
C GLY A 168 -10.57 -21.33 -6.56
N SER A 169 -9.44 -20.70 -6.23
CA SER A 169 -8.92 -20.65 -4.87
C SER A 169 -9.81 -19.81 -3.96
N GLU A 170 -9.95 -20.21 -2.69
CA GLU A 170 -10.57 -19.41 -1.65
C GLU A 170 -9.58 -18.39 -1.01
N TYR A 171 -8.29 -18.55 -1.28
CA TYR A 171 -7.22 -17.68 -0.80
C TYR A 171 -7.01 -16.51 -1.78
N ILE A 172 -7.90 -15.52 -1.72
CA ILE A 172 -7.93 -14.39 -2.66
C ILE A 172 -7.47 -13.06 -2.05
N PHE A 173 -7.15 -13.03 -0.75
CA PHE A 173 -6.66 -11.86 -0.05
C PHE A 173 -5.12 -11.83 -0.17
N PRO A 174 -4.54 -10.94 -0.99
CA PRO A 174 -3.11 -10.90 -1.15
C PRO A 174 -2.43 -10.35 0.10
N ILE A 175 -1.38 -11.04 0.54
CA ILE A 175 -0.42 -10.55 1.52
C ILE A 175 0.68 -9.89 0.71
N VAL A 176 0.91 -8.60 0.97
CA VAL A 176 1.78 -7.76 0.16
C VAL A 176 2.86 -7.15 1.03
N GLN A 177 4.10 -7.32 0.64
CA GLN A 177 5.23 -6.61 1.22
C GLN A 177 5.38 -5.26 0.54
N ILE A 178 5.34 -4.16 1.33
CA ILE A 178 5.47 -2.81 0.80
C ILE A 178 6.92 -2.32 0.87
N SER A 179 7.35 -1.68 -0.20
CA SER A 179 8.63 -0.98 -0.28
C SER A 179 8.52 0.21 -1.23
N SER A 180 9.61 0.91 -1.45
CA SER A 180 9.65 2.02 -2.41
C SER A 180 10.87 1.92 -3.31
N ASP A 181 10.69 2.25 -4.58
CA ASP A 181 11.76 2.45 -5.54
C ASP A 181 11.79 3.91 -6.01
N SER A 182 12.84 4.32 -6.67
CA SER A 182 12.98 5.68 -7.16
C SER A 182 13.61 5.75 -8.54
N TYR A 183 13.18 6.71 -9.32
CA TYR A 183 13.76 7.04 -10.61
C TYR A 183 13.99 8.54 -10.74
N GLN A 184 14.90 8.92 -11.65
CA GLN A 184 15.14 10.31 -11.96
C GLN A 184 14.14 10.81 -12.99
N HIS A 185 13.28 11.73 -12.60
CA HIS A 185 12.33 12.40 -13.50
C HIS A 185 12.96 13.70 -14.04
N ASN A 186 12.81 13.96 -15.34
CA ASN A 186 13.46 15.10 -16.01
C ASN A 186 13.06 16.46 -15.41
N SER A 187 11.81 16.61 -14.96
CA SER A 187 11.29 17.90 -14.46
C SER A 187 11.14 17.95 -12.94
N TYR A 188 10.99 16.82 -12.24
CA TYR A 188 10.68 16.77 -10.81
C TYR A 188 11.82 16.21 -9.96
N GLY A 189 12.95 15.85 -10.58
CA GLY A 189 14.08 15.26 -9.87
C GLY A 189 13.80 13.82 -9.45
N ARG A 190 14.35 13.40 -8.32
CA ARG A 190 14.15 12.06 -7.80
C ARG A 190 12.70 11.84 -7.38
N THR A 191 12.05 10.88 -8.00
CA THR A 191 10.64 10.55 -7.77
C THR A 191 10.55 9.12 -7.23
N TYR A 192 9.84 8.95 -6.11
CA TYR A 192 9.62 7.66 -5.49
C TYR A 192 8.28 7.08 -5.92
N VAL A 193 8.26 5.77 -6.10
CA VAL A 193 7.08 4.98 -6.46
C VAL A 193 6.90 3.84 -5.47
N PRO A 194 5.65 3.46 -5.17
CA PRO A 194 5.40 2.29 -4.34
C PRO A 194 5.77 1.02 -5.10
N VAL A 195 6.38 0.10 -4.39
CA VAL A 195 6.59 -1.29 -4.80
C VAL A 195 5.76 -2.16 -3.86
N MET A 196 4.96 -3.04 -4.43
CA MET A 196 4.00 -3.87 -3.74
C MET A 196 4.12 -5.30 -4.23
N ASP A 197 4.90 -6.12 -3.52
CA ASP A 197 5.17 -7.50 -3.90
C ASP A 197 4.21 -8.43 -3.17
N VAL A 198 3.43 -9.21 -3.92
CA VAL A 198 2.58 -10.25 -3.33
C VAL A 198 3.48 -11.39 -2.89
N VAL A 199 3.56 -11.60 -1.58
CA VAL A 199 4.40 -12.61 -0.92
C VAL A 199 3.60 -13.79 -0.40
N GLY A 200 2.27 -13.68 -0.35
CA GLY A 200 1.39 -14.74 0.11
C GLY A 200 -0.07 -14.43 -0.16
N TRP A 201 -0.92 -15.34 0.25
CA TRP A 201 -2.37 -15.24 0.11
C TRP A 201 -3.06 -15.71 1.38
N ALA A 202 -4.20 -15.12 1.69
CA ALA A 202 -5.05 -15.55 2.79
C ALA A 202 -6.50 -15.72 2.32
N ASN A 203 -7.28 -16.49 3.10
CA ASN A 203 -8.71 -16.59 2.90
C ASN A 203 -9.47 -15.51 3.71
N MET A 204 -10.80 -15.52 3.59
CA MET A 204 -11.67 -14.56 4.27
C MET A 204 -11.62 -14.67 5.82
N ASN A 205 -11.18 -15.79 6.37
CA ASN A 205 -11.01 -16.02 7.80
C ASN A 205 -9.64 -15.51 8.30
N GLY A 206 -8.74 -15.12 7.39
CA GLY A 206 -7.38 -14.70 7.70
C GLY A 206 -6.39 -15.86 7.85
N GLU A 207 -6.78 -17.05 7.39
CA GLU A 207 -5.88 -18.21 7.31
C GLU A 207 -5.00 -18.04 6.08
N GLU A 208 -3.69 -18.16 6.25
CA GLU A 208 -2.74 -18.06 5.14
C GLU A 208 -2.70 -19.37 4.34
N GLU A 209 -2.53 -19.22 3.02
CA GLU A 209 -2.31 -20.37 2.14
C GLU A 209 -0.94 -20.99 2.46
N ILE A 210 -0.94 -22.24 2.86
CA ILE A 210 0.31 -22.98 3.07
C ILE A 210 0.78 -23.44 1.69
N ASP A 211 1.86 -22.89 1.20
CA ASP A 211 2.53 -23.37 0.00
C ASP A 211 3.37 -24.60 0.35
N ASP A 212 2.75 -25.78 0.23
CA ASP A 212 3.43 -27.07 0.46
C ASP A 212 4.61 -27.32 -0.52
N GLY A 213 4.83 -26.42 -1.47
CA GLY A 213 5.90 -26.50 -2.48
C GLY A 213 7.07 -25.52 -2.27
N ALA A 214 6.99 -24.59 -1.33
CA ALA A 214 8.11 -23.70 -1.05
C ALA A 214 9.25 -24.49 -0.35
N PRO A 215 10.50 -24.53 -0.88
CA PRO A 215 11.60 -25.09 -0.15
C PRO A 215 11.75 -24.33 1.18
N ALA A 216 11.82 -25.08 2.28
CA ALA A 216 12.07 -24.51 3.61
C ALA A 216 13.21 -23.46 3.51
N PRO A 217 13.12 -22.31 4.23
CA PRO A 217 14.18 -21.34 4.24
C PRO A 217 15.47 -22.08 4.62
N VAL A 218 16.38 -22.20 3.66
CA VAL A 218 17.74 -22.70 3.92
C VAL A 218 18.33 -21.74 4.93
N ASP A 219 18.52 -22.21 6.15
CA ASP A 219 19.26 -21.51 7.20
C ASP A 219 20.43 -20.78 6.53
N ALA A 220 20.43 -19.46 6.66
CA ALA A 220 21.50 -18.64 6.13
C ALA A 220 22.81 -19.18 6.71
N VAL A 221 23.55 -19.90 5.87
CA VAL A 221 24.91 -20.30 6.20
C VAL A 221 25.65 -19.01 6.50
N VAL A 222 25.92 -18.80 7.77
CA VAL A 222 26.75 -17.71 8.26
C VAL A 222 28.06 -17.78 7.48
N ALA A 223 28.20 -16.97 6.46
CA ALA A 223 29.42 -16.82 5.70
C ALA A 223 30.49 -16.36 6.68
N LYS A 224 31.43 -17.25 6.92
CA LYS A 224 32.66 -16.97 7.68
C LYS A 224 33.29 -15.71 7.07
N PRO A 225 33.58 -14.67 7.84
CA PRO A 225 34.16 -13.45 7.29
C PRO A 225 35.50 -13.80 6.61
N GLU A 226 35.60 -13.46 5.34
CA GLU A 226 36.81 -13.54 4.55
C GLU A 226 37.88 -12.61 5.17
N PRO A 227 39.12 -13.08 5.39
CA PRO A 227 40.15 -12.25 6.00
C PRO A 227 40.47 -11.05 5.10
N ALA A 228 40.49 -9.86 5.69
CA ALA A 228 40.81 -8.61 5.03
C ALA A 228 42.11 -8.69 4.22
N PRO A 229 42.16 -8.15 2.98
CA PRO A 229 43.38 -8.13 2.18
C PRO A 229 44.46 -7.29 2.87
N ALA A 230 45.68 -7.85 2.86
CA ALA A 230 46.86 -7.22 3.43
C ALA A 230 47.12 -5.84 2.78
N PRO A 231 47.61 -4.83 3.56
CA PRO A 231 47.90 -3.51 3.02
C PRO A 231 49.01 -3.57 1.96
N ALA A 232 48.77 -2.88 0.83
CA ALA A 232 49.73 -2.73 -0.25
C ALA A 232 51.01 -2.01 0.24
N PRO A 233 52.19 -2.39 -0.26
CA PRO A 233 53.45 -1.74 0.14
C PRO A 233 53.48 -0.28 -0.33
N ALA A 234 53.98 0.58 0.55
CA ALA A 234 54.13 2.02 0.32
C ALA A 234 54.99 2.29 -0.92
N ALA A 235 54.48 3.12 -1.81
CA ALA A 235 55.25 3.61 -2.95
C ALA A 235 56.40 4.50 -2.48
N THR A 236 57.61 4.14 -2.88
CA THR A 236 58.83 4.88 -2.66
C THR A 236 58.79 6.20 -3.43
N GLU A 237 58.96 7.31 -2.74
CA GLU A 237 59.10 8.63 -3.33
C GLU A 237 60.30 8.72 -4.28
N ALA A 238 60.08 9.19 -5.51
CA ALA A 238 61.13 9.52 -6.45
C ALA A 238 61.63 10.97 -6.19
N PRO A 239 62.94 11.25 -6.33
CA PRO A 239 63.51 12.55 -5.96
C PRO A 239 63.22 13.66 -6.96
N ALA A 240 62.97 14.84 -6.43
CA ALA A 240 62.69 16.09 -7.14
C ALA A 240 63.77 16.48 -8.17
N GLY A 241 63.39 16.56 -9.43
CA GLY A 241 64.18 17.07 -10.53
C GLY A 241 64.26 18.60 -10.51
N ARG A 242 65.49 19.09 -10.50
CA ARG A 242 65.97 20.47 -10.51
C ARG A 242 65.40 21.31 -11.66
N ARG A 243 64.78 22.41 -11.38
CA ARG A 243 64.46 23.49 -12.38
C ARG A 243 65.77 24.10 -12.92
N ARG A 244 65.91 24.18 -14.22
CA ARG A 244 66.87 25.05 -14.89
C ARG A 244 66.14 26.20 -15.59
N ARG A 245 66.45 27.44 -15.22
CA ARG A 245 66.11 28.70 -15.94
C ARG A 245 66.91 28.79 -17.23
N VAL A 246 66.27 29.14 -18.28
CA VAL A 246 66.70 30.17 -19.28
C VAL A 246 65.43 30.89 -19.77
#